data_c0dfb198dbc80b5ca049657ed7639cd5
#
_entry.id   c0dfb198dbc80b5ca049657ed7639cd5
#
_cell.length_a   1.000
_cell.length_b   1.000
_cell.length_c   1.000
_cell.angle_alpha   90.00
_cell.angle_beta   90.00
_cell.angle_gamma   90.00
#
_symmetry.space_group_name_H-M   'P 1'
#
loop_
_entity.id
_entity.type
_entity.pdbx_description
1 polymer ?
#
loop_
_entity_poly.entity_id
_entity_poly.type
_entity_poly.pdbx_seq_one_letter_code
_entity_poly.pdbx_strand_id
1 'polypeptide(L)'
;MCCVLFAMSVVASFAANKLMIVGDAVWGGWTPENSVVMLPDGENVFKATVYLKKVDGETVKEGFKLLTAANWGCLQYHAGDSDVELEEGVAVQLYDNQENGNDKKFQVKESANYDVVCDLNTKTITATKSAYQEHPVNHNALWMVGDATSGGWDFGSLTPLTQDLENPMVFKATTYLKVGEMKIAQNNDGGFEQTFYLRDATDDTKVVFGGDDNKWTITEAATYDVTVNLADMTIDIKKHYADFVVDHLFVMGDAIWSGWGFANSTVLLPGEDGICKATLYLEADKGFKLMAESDFNGYQLRAGNEDVVLENGTAAQMFSSEVNRNDTKFKVSESANYDIVCDVNNKTITLTKSAYQDAHAKHAELWMIGDATPNGWQIDKGVLLTQDAENPMVYTATADLKEGEFKFIVNKYMGFDQTAYVKDAADDSKVVYGGDDNKWNITEAGTYDVKLNLADMTISVIKKGSTGISSVNADVTSSAEYYTLDGKRVNGFSGKGIYIKRQAGKSVKVVVTK
;
A
#
# COMPACT_ATOMS: atom_id res chain seq x y z
N MET A 1 -74.67 -24.89 1.41
CA MET A 1 -73.27 -24.74 0.91
C MET A 1 -72.61 -23.71 1.83
N CYS A 2 -71.91 -24.22 2.83
CA CYS A 2 -71.35 -23.42 3.93
C CYS A 2 -69.86 -23.14 3.59
N CYS A 3 -69.51 -21.91 3.24
CA CYS A 3 -68.12 -21.48 3.07
C CYS A 3 -67.47 -21.28 4.44
N VAL A 4 -66.56 -22.16 4.82
CA VAL A 4 -65.63 -21.96 5.96
C VAL A 4 -64.46 -21.11 5.45
N LEU A 5 -64.42 -19.83 5.89
CA LEU A 5 -63.22 -18.97 5.72
C LEU A 5 -62.16 -19.46 6.74
N PHE A 6 -61.07 -20.03 6.24
CA PHE A 6 -59.85 -20.19 7.03
C PHE A 6 -59.15 -18.82 7.06
N ALA A 7 -59.18 -18.18 8.22
CA ALA A 7 -58.29 -17.05 8.47
C ALA A 7 -56.88 -17.58 8.72
N MET A 8 -56.02 -17.49 7.70
CA MET A 8 -54.58 -17.61 7.91
C MET A 8 -54.11 -16.38 8.68
N SER A 9 -53.82 -16.56 9.96
CA SER A 9 -53.01 -15.59 10.72
C SER A 9 -51.62 -15.61 10.19
N VAL A 10 -51.26 -14.60 9.40
CA VAL A 10 -49.84 -14.32 9.06
C VAL A 10 -49.24 -13.82 10.38
N VAL A 11 -48.54 -14.70 11.08
CA VAL A 11 -47.61 -14.31 12.15
C VAL A 11 -46.46 -13.62 11.41
N ALA A 12 -46.46 -12.28 11.43
CA ALA A 12 -45.29 -11.52 11.01
C ALA A 12 -44.15 -11.87 11.97
N SER A 13 -43.26 -12.74 11.52
CA SER A 13 -42.00 -12.95 12.17
C SER A 13 -41.23 -11.65 12.09
N PHE A 14 -41.18 -10.89 13.17
CA PHE A 14 -40.26 -9.77 13.30
C PHE A 14 -38.87 -10.37 13.40
N ALA A 15 -38.10 -10.35 12.29
CA ALA A 15 -36.69 -10.68 12.30
C ALA A 15 -36.02 -9.75 13.33
N ALA A 16 -35.37 -10.32 14.34
CA ALA A 16 -34.58 -9.54 15.28
C ALA A 16 -33.41 -8.93 14.52
N ASN A 17 -33.30 -7.62 14.46
CA ASN A 17 -32.18 -6.92 13.81
C ASN A 17 -30.94 -6.85 14.71
N LYS A 18 -31.08 -7.19 15.99
CA LYS A 18 -30.05 -7.12 17.03
C LYS A 18 -30.25 -8.26 18.03
N LEU A 19 -29.16 -8.77 18.56
CA LEU A 19 -29.15 -9.70 19.67
C LEU A 19 -28.01 -9.33 20.62
N MET A 20 -28.23 -9.40 21.91
CA MET A 20 -27.28 -8.98 22.94
C MET A 20 -27.28 -9.97 24.10
N ILE A 21 -26.13 -10.14 24.74
CA ILE A 21 -25.95 -11.00 25.91
C ILE A 21 -25.95 -10.13 27.17
N VAL A 22 -26.80 -10.47 28.16
CA VAL A 22 -26.92 -9.77 29.44
C VAL A 22 -26.93 -10.76 30.60
N GLY A 23 -26.28 -10.45 31.70
CA GLY A 23 -26.25 -11.31 32.88
C GLY A 23 -24.95 -11.25 33.66
N ASP A 24 -24.92 -11.86 34.85
CA ASP A 24 -23.75 -11.90 35.73
C ASP A 24 -22.54 -12.63 35.10
N ALA A 25 -22.81 -13.50 34.11
CA ALA A 25 -21.78 -14.20 33.37
C ALA A 25 -21.00 -13.28 32.42
N VAL A 26 -21.49 -12.09 32.06
CA VAL A 26 -20.83 -11.14 31.16
C VAL A 26 -20.43 -9.85 31.86
N TRP A 27 -19.55 -9.07 31.23
CA TRP A 27 -18.99 -7.83 31.76
C TRP A 27 -20.02 -6.81 32.22
N GLY A 28 -21.07 -6.57 31.43
CA GLY A 28 -22.10 -5.57 31.69
C GLY A 28 -23.11 -5.92 32.80
N GLY A 29 -23.03 -7.14 33.35
CA GLY A 29 -23.97 -7.60 34.35
C GLY A 29 -25.44 -7.59 33.86
N TRP A 30 -26.37 -7.31 34.75
CA TRP A 30 -27.81 -7.22 34.44
C TRP A 30 -28.22 -5.80 34.02
N THR A 31 -27.36 -5.02 33.39
CA THR A 31 -27.65 -3.69 32.85
C THR A 31 -27.81 -3.79 31.32
N PRO A 32 -29.07 -3.71 30.80
CA PRO A 32 -29.33 -3.88 29.35
C PRO A 32 -28.52 -2.92 28.47
N GLU A 33 -28.31 -1.70 28.93
CA GLU A 33 -27.57 -0.65 28.22
C GLU A 33 -26.06 -1.00 28.06
N ASN A 34 -25.54 -1.86 28.94
CA ASN A 34 -24.17 -2.36 28.92
C ASN A 34 -24.06 -3.81 28.38
N SER A 35 -25.14 -4.36 27.81
CA SER A 35 -25.13 -5.73 27.26
C SER A 35 -24.14 -5.89 26.09
N VAL A 36 -23.60 -7.10 25.93
CA VAL A 36 -22.65 -7.42 24.88
C VAL A 36 -23.39 -7.66 23.56
N VAL A 37 -23.10 -6.84 22.56
CA VAL A 37 -23.73 -6.94 21.24
C VAL A 37 -23.20 -8.14 20.48
N MET A 38 -24.10 -8.99 19.95
CA MET A 38 -23.78 -10.04 18.99
C MET A 38 -23.87 -9.52 17.57
N LEU A 39 -22.92 -9.91 16.73
CA LEU A 39 -22.87 -9.49 15.32
C LEU A 39 -23.68 -10.45 14.44
N PRO A 40 -24.39 -9.95 13.41
CA PRO A 40 -25.10 -10.80 12.46
C PRO A 40 -24.10 -11.66 11.66
N ASP A 41 -24.44 -12.93 11.47
CA ASP A 41 -23.66 -13.94 10.72
C ASP A 41 -24.56 -14.70 9.72
N GLY A 42 -25.51 -14.02 9.15
CA GLY A 42 -26.51 -14.54 8.23
C GLY A 42 -27.91 -14.08 8.60
N GLU A 43 -28.92 -14.58 7.91
CA GLU A 43 -30.31 -14.27 8.18
C GLU A 43 -30.75 -14.89 9.52
N ASN A 44 -31.05 -14.05 10.51
CA ASN A 44 -31.44 -14.46 11.87
C ASN A 44 -30.38 -15.29 12.63
N VAL A 45 -29.11 -15.25 12.21
CA VAL A 45 -27.98 -15.86 12.92
C VAL A 45 -27.09 -14.76 13.48
N PHE A 46 -26.69 -14.91 14.75
CA PHE A 46 -25.86 -13.94 15.47
C PHE A 46 -24.69 -14.65 16.14
N LYS A 47 -23.54 -14.01 16.16
CA LYS A 47 -22.34 -14.54 16.81
C LYS A 47 -21.63 -13.51 17.67
N ALA A 48 -20.92 -14.00 18.68
CA ALA A 48 -20.06 -13.21 19.54
C ALA A 48 -18.90 -14.06 20.06
N THR A 49 -17.69 -13.50 20.08
CA THR A 49 -16.63 -13.99 20.96
C THR A 49 -16.71 -13.22 22.26
N VAL A 50 -17.01 -13.87 23.38
CA VAL A 50 -17.29 -13.21 24.65
C VAL A 50 -16.73 -14.00 25.83
N TYR A 51 -16.17 -13.28 26.81
CA TYR A 51 -15.81 -13.85 28.08
C TYR A 51 -17.04 -14.15 28.92
N LEU A 52 -17.30 -15.43 29.17
CA LEU A 52 -18.35 -15.90 30.06
C LEU A 52 -17.72 -16.38 31.37
N LYS A 53 -18.20 -15.83 32.48
CA LYS A 53 -17.81 -16.27 33.82
C LYS A 53 -18.62 -17.50 34.21
N LYS A 54 -17.96 -18.50 34.78
CA LYS A 54 -18.65 -19.49 35.58
C LYS A 54 -19.21 -18.81 36.81
N VAL A 55 -20.46 -19.07 37.09
CA VAL A 55 -21.16 -18.48 38.23
C VAL A 55 -21.29 -19.54 39.32
N ASP A 56 -20.84 -19.24 40.54
CA ASP A 56 -20.81 -20.19 41.66
C ASP A 56 -22.14 -20.14 42.42
N GLY A 57 -23.06 -20.90 41.97
CA GLY A 57 -24.40 -21.40 42.35
C GLY A 57 -25.05 -21.05 43.69
N GLU A 58 -24.84 -19.90 44.33
CA GLU A 58 -25.52 -19.56 45.59
C GLU A 58 -26.65 -18.50 45.47
N THR A 59 -26.82 -17.86 44.30
CA THR A 59 -27.86 -16.84 44.11
C THR A 59 -28.74 -17.07 42.89
N VAL A 60 -30.03 -16.75 42.99
CA VAL A 60 -31.13 -17.05 42.03
C VAL A 60 -31.01 -16.32 40.67
N LYS A 61 -29.95 -15.55 40.41
CA LYS A 61 -29.83 -14.70 39.21
C LYS A 61 -28.61 -14.98 38.37
N GLU A 62 -27.92 -16.08 38.57
CA GLU A 62 -26.61 -16.37 37.99
C GLU A 62 -26.72 -16.94 36.59
N GLY A 63 -25.92 -16.36 35.65
CA GLY A 63 -25.88 -16.77 34.26
C GLY A 63 -26.14 -15.61 33.31
N PHE A 64 -26.63 -15.91 32.13
CA PHE A 64 -26.95 -14.93 31.10
C PHE A 64 -28.22 -15.31 30.33
N LYS A 65 -28.79 -14.34 29.66
CA LYS A 65 -29.85 -14.47 28.66
C LYS A 65 -29.65 -13.48 27.52
N LEU A 66 -30.53 -13.49 26.54
CA LEU A 66 -30.41 -12.68 25.34
C LEU A 66 -31.52 -11.66 25.25
N LEU A 67 -31.18 -10.46 24.76
CA LEU A 67 -32.11 -9.32 24.56
C LEU A 67 -32.08 -8.93 23.06
N THR A 68 -33.24 -8.53 22.52
CA THR A 68 -33.33 -7.97 21.17
C THR A 68 -33.18 -6.44 21.12
N ALA A 69 -33.14 -5.80 22.29
CA ALA A 69 -32.85 -4.37 22.46
C ALA A 69 -32.26 -4.11 23.86
N ALA A 70 -31.59 -2.97 24.05
CA ALA A 70 -30.96 -2.60 25.31
C ALA A 70 -31.97 -2.10 26.36
N ASN A 71 -33.04 -2.86 26.60
CA ASN A 71 -34.04 -2.58 27.62
C ASN A 71 -34.82 -3.86 28.01
N TRP A 72 -35.39 -3.89 29.19
CA TRP A 72 -36.15 -5.05 29.72
C TRP A 72 -37.52 -5.26 29.07
N GLY A 73 -38.06 -4.31 28.34
CA GLY A 73 -39.35 -4.42 27.64
C GLY A 73 -39.28 -5.14 26.29
N CYS A 74 -38.12 -5.49 25.83
CA CYS A 74 -37.90 -6.15 24.54
C CYS A 74 -38.21 -7.65 24.56
N LEU A 75 -38.20 -8.29 23.38
CA LEU A 75 -38.23 -9.74 23.29
C LEU A 75 -36.90 -10.31 23.84
N GLN A 76 -37.03 -11.32 24.72
CA GLN A 76 -35.90 -11.94 25.41
C GLN A 76 -35.86 -13.43 25.11
N TYR A 77 -34.64 -14.00 24.97
CA TYR A 77 -34.46 -15.43 24.83
C TYR A 77 -33.71 -15.98 26.05
N HIS A 78 -34.15 -17.13 26.55
CA HIS A 78 -33.67 -17.76 27.78
C HIS A 78 -33.68 -19.30 27.69
N ALA A 79 -33.29 -19.99 28.79
CA ALA A 79 -33.08 -21.43 28.83
C ALA A 79 -34.37 -22.28 29.03
N GLY A 80 -35.57 -21.67 29.08
CA GLY A 80 -36.83 -22.39 29.20
C GLY A 80 -37.24 -22.66 30.65
N ASP A 81 -37.51 -23.90 31.03
CA ASP A 81 -38.10 -24.28 32.35
C ASP A 81 -37.07 -24.43 33.48
N SER A 82 -35.80 -24.58 33.15
CA SER A 82 -34.67 -24.68 34.09
C SER A 82 -33.45 -23.94 33.58
N ASP A 83 -32.56 -23.54 34.49
CA ASP A 83 -31.25 -23.04 34.09
C ASP A 83 -30.47 -24.18 33.39
N VAL A 84 -29.70 -23.83 32.34
CA VAL A 84 -28.99 -24.78 31.51
C VAL A 84 -27.49 -24.43 31.46
N GLU A 85 -26.67 -25.38 31.91
CA GLU A 85 -25.23 -25.32 31.71
C GLU A 85 -24.90 -25.77 30.27
N LEU A 86 -24.32 -24.85 29.47
CA LEU A 86 -23.97 -25.14 28.08
C LEU A 86 -22.79 -26.11 28.01
N GLU A 87 -22.96 -27.17 27.24
CA GLU A 87 -21.87 -28.07 26.87
C GLU A 87 -21.18 -27.54 25.60
N GLU A 88 -19.86 -27.66 25.57
CA GLU A 88 -19.05 -27.13 24.47
C GLU A 88 -19.47 -27.71 23.11
N GLY A 89 -19.84 -26.80 22.18
CA GLY A 89 -20.25 -27.15 20.82
C GLY A 89 -21.64 -27.81 20.72
N VAL A 90 -22.38 -27.97 21.82
CA VAL A 90 -23.72 -28.59 21.81
C VAL A 90 -24.79 -27.51 21.68
N ALA A 91 -25.67 -27.67 20.69
CA ALA A 91 -26.79 -26.76 20.48
C ALA A 91 -27.88 -26.98 21.55
N VAL A 92 -28.30 -25.89 22.18
CA VAL A 92 -29.35 -25.87 23.20
C VAL A 92 -30.52 -25.01 22.72
N GLN A 93 -31.76 -25.42 23.01
CA GLN A 93 -32.99 -24.74 22.62
C GLN A 93 -33.09 -23.38 23.31
N LEU A 94 -33.42 -22.33 22.53
CA LEU A 94 -33.82 -21.02 22.98
C LEU A 94 -35.35 -20.96 23.14
N TYR A 95 -35.81 -20.36 24.22
CA TYR A 95 -37.23 -20.03 24.45
C TYR A 95 -37.38 -18.52 24.55
N ASP A 96 -38.34 -17.96 23.88
CA ASP A 96 -38.65 -16.54 24.05
C ASP A 96 -39.66 -16.29 25.20
N ASN A 97 -39.62 -15.10 25.76
CA ASN A 97 -40.43 -14.72 26.91
C ASN A 97 -41.94 -14.54 26.60
N GLN A 98 -42.37 -14.72 25.35
CA GLN A 98 -43.76 -14.76 24.95
C GLN A 98 -44.30 -16.17 24.94
N GLU A 99 -43.45 -17.16 24.54
CA GLU A 99 -43.77 -18.58 24.53
C GLU A 99 -43.62 -19.20 25.92
N ASN A 100 -42.62 -18.81 26.67
CA ASN A 100 -42.30 -19.33 28.00
C ASN A 100 -41.96 -18.17 28.95
N GLY A 101 -42.81 -17.91 29.94
CA GLY A 101 -42.65 -16.82 30.90
C GLY A 101 -41.63 -17.05 32.02
N ASN A 102 -40.91 -18.19 32.03
CA ASN A 102 -39.86 -18.49 33.01
C ASN A 102 -38.61 -17.62 32.74
N ASP A 103 -37.97 -17.16 33.82
CA ASP A 103 -36.75 -16.35 33.70
C ASP A 103 -35.50 -17.19 34.02
N LYS A 104 -35.24 -18.20 33.18
CA LYS A 104 -34.14 -19.14 33.32
C LYS A 104 -32.94 -18.72 32.48
N LYS A 105 -31.74 -19.10 32.91
CA LYS A 105 -30.47 -18.59 32.37
C LYS A 105 -29.63 -19.70 31.76
N PHE A 106 -28.78 -19.30 30.83
CA PHE A 106 -27.67 -20.10 30.38
C PHE A 106 -26.46 -19.88 31.29
N GLN A 107 -25.70 -20.94 31.52
CA GLN A 107 -24.50 -20.94 32.36
C GLN A 107 -23.36 -21.67 31.60
N VAL A 108 -22.12 -21.49 32.04
CA VAL A 108 -20.94 -22.20 31.51
C VAL A 108 -20.21 -22.95 32.63
N LYS A 109 -19.54 -24.04 32.27
CA LYS A 109 -18.81 -24.92 33.21
C LYS A 109 -17.56 -24.28 33.80
N GLU A 110 -16.94 -23.41 33.04
CA GLU A 110 -15.72 -22.68 33.45
C GLU A 110 -15.69 -21.28 32.85
N SER A 111 -14.92 -20.41 33.49
CA SER A 111 -14.71 -19.03 33.01
C SER A 111 -13.70 -19.04 31.86
N ALA A 112 -14.11 -18.61 30.66
CA ALA A 112 -13.27 -18.53 29.46
C ALA A 112 -13.88 -17.60 28.41
N ASN A 113 -13.13 -17.29 27.35
CA ASN A 113 -13.70 -16.72 26.13
C ASN A 113 -14.41 -17.84 25.34
N TYR A 114 -15.63 -17.57 24.92
CA TYR A 114 -16.45 -18.48 24.11
C TYR A 114 -16.87 -17.82 22.81
N ASP A 115 -16.85 -18.60 21.74
CA ASP A 115 -17.53 -18.28 20.49
C ASP A 115 -18.98 -18.75 20.63
N VAL A 116 -19.88 -17.80 20.81
CA VAL A 116 -21.31 -18.01 20.99
C VAL A 116 -22.04 -17.77 19.68
N VAL A 117 -22.82 -18.75 19.24
CA VAL A 117 -23.68 -18.64 18.04
C VAL A 117 -25.13 -18.83 18.44
N CYS A 118 -26.00 -17.89 18.05
CA CYS A 118 -27.44 -17.98 18.22
C CYS A 118 -28.10 -18.02 16.84
N ASP A 119 -28.79 -19.10 16.53
CA ASP A 119 -29.61 -19.25 15.33
C ASP A 119 -31.09 -19.14 15.70
N LEU A 120 -31.73 -18.02 15.37
CA LEU A 120 -33.15 -17.79 15.65
C LEU A 120 -34.07 -18.52 14.68
N ASN A 121 -33.56 -19.06 13.55
CA ASN A 121 -34.36 -19.89 12.63
C ASN A 121 -34.64 -21.25 13.26
N THR A 122 -33.63 -21.81 13.93
CA THR A 122 -33.73 -23.09 14.66
C THR A 122 -34.03 -22.88 16.14
N LYS A 123 -34.00 -21.63 16.61
CA LYS A 123 -34.10 -21.24 18.03
C LYS A 123 -33.08 -22.00 18.88
N THR A 124 -31.80 -21.91 18.53
CA THR A 124 -30.71 -22.58 19.25
C THR A 124 -29.57 -21.65 19.61
N ILE A 125 -28.89 -21.96 20.73
CA ILE A 125 -27.63 -21.35 21.14
C ILE A 125 -26.54 -22.41 21.26
N THR A 126 -25.34 -22.10 20.78
CA THR A 126 -24.16 -22.94 20.91
C THR A 126 -23.02 -22.09 21.48
N ALA A 127 -22.24 -22.62 22.41
CA ALA A 127 -21.04 -22.01 22.93
C ALA A 127 -19.84 -22.97 22.78
N THR A 128 -18.77 -22.51 22.14
CA THR A 128 -17.52 -23.27 21.98
C THR A 128 -16.38 -22.40 22.52
N LYS A 129 -15.42 -22.98 23.25
CA LYS A 129 -14.27 -22.22 23.71
C LYS A 129 -13.56 -21.58 22.52
N SER A 130 -13.33 -20.27 22.60
CA SER A 130 -12.60 -19.54 21.59
C SER A 130 -11.12 -19.92 21.59
N ALA A 131 -10.48 -19.83 20.43
CA ALA A 131 -9.04 -19.98 20.32
C ALA A 131 -8.25 -18.90 21.08
N TYR A 132 -8.84 -17.72 21.25
CA TYR A 132 -8.23 -16.60 21.97
C TYR A 132 -8.59 -16.63 23.47
N GLN A 133 -7.57 -16.76 24.35
CA GLN A 133 -7.74 -16.84 25.80
C GLN A 133 -6.81 -15.89 26.60
N GLU A 134 -6.04 -15.03 25.92
CA GLU A 134 -5.04 -14.17 26.59
C GLU A 134 -5.69 -13.11 27.52
N HIS A 135 -6.77 -12.50 27.07
CA HIS A 135 -7.53 -11.49 27.81
C HIS A 135 -9.04 -11.75 27.71
N PRO A 136 -9.84 -11.36 28.74
CA PRO A 136 -11.29 -11.44 28.66
C PRO A 136 -11.86 -10.55 27.55
N VAL A 137 -12.52 -11.15 26.57
CA VAL A 137 -13.18 -10.41 25.47
C VAL A 137 -14.56 -9.95 25.96
N ASN A 138 -14.72 -8.65 26.19
CA ASN A 138 -15.94 -8.09 26.74
C ASN A 138 -16.87 -7.49 25.66
N HIS A 139 -16.38 -7.26 24.44
CA HIS A 139 -17.12 -6.64 23.35
C HIS A 139 -16.77 -7.27 22.00
N ASN A 140 -17.73 -7.30 21.05
CA ASN A 140 -17.52 -7.72 19.66
C ASN A 140 -17.52 -6.55 18.69
N ALA A 141 -18.00 -5.42 19.10
CA ALA A 141 -18.01 -4.17 18.36
C ALA A 141 -17.94 -3.00 19.32
N LEU A 142 -17.41 -1.90 18.86
CA LEU A 142 -17.44 -0.60 19.50
C LEU A 142 -17.93 0.43 18.49
N TRP A 143 -18.37 1.57 18.95
CA TRP A 143 -18.87 2.65 18.09
C TRP A 143 -18.36 3.99 18.55
N MET A 144 -17.99 4.84 17.61
CA MET A 144 -17.69 6.24 17.86
C MET A 144 -18.99 7.05 17.81
N VAL A 145 -19.15 7.98 18.75
CA VAL A 145 -20.27 8.92 18.86
C VAL A 145 -19.75 10.30 19.21
N GLY A 146 -20.28 11.34 18.59
CA GLY A 146 -19.88 12.72 18.88
C GLY A 146 -19.87 13.62 17.65
N ASP A 147 -19.75 14.93 17.86
CA ASP A 147 -19.75 15.93 16.77
C ASP A 147 -18.72 15.65 15.69
N ALA A 148 -17.60 15.00 16.05
CA ALA A 148 -16.57 14.62 15.11
C ALA A 148 -17.03 13.53 14.14
N THR A 149 -18.02 12.71 14.47
CA THR A 149 -18.51 11.63 13.59
C THR A 149 -19.56 12.13 12.60
N SER A 150 -19.83 11.35 11.56
CA SER A 150 -20.88 11.69 10.57
C SER A 150 -22.27 11.76 11.19
N GLY A 151 -22.57 10.87 12.13
CA GLY A 151 -23.86 10.77 12.84
C GLY A 151 -24.02 11.72 14.03
N GLY A 152 -22.93 12.41 14.44
CA GLY A 152 -22.98 13.26 15.63
C GLY A 152 -23.30 12.47 16.91
N TRP A 153 -24.18 13.02 17.75
CA TRP A 153 -24.63 12.41 19.02
C TRP A 153 -25.87 11.52 18.85
N ASP A 154 -26.20 11.11 17.61
CA ASP A 154 -27.34 10.26 17.29
C ASP A 154 -26.99 8.78 17.36
N PHE A 155 -27.60 8.03 18.29
CA PHE A 155 -27.42 6.58 18.41
C PHE A 155 -28.02 5.76 17.26
N GLY A 156 -28.86 6.36 16.42
CA GLY A 156 -29.33 5.76 15.18
C GLY A 156 -28.29 5.76 14.04
N SER A 157 -27.18 6.51 14.21
CA SER A 157 -26.20 6.79 13.16
C SER A 157 -24.74 6.70 13.65
N LEU A 158 -24.44 5.78 14.56
CA LEU A 158 -23.11 5.59 15.12
C LEU A 158 -22.10 5.14 14.08
N THR A 159 -20.84 5.54 14.23
CA THR A 159 -19.72 5.08 13.39
C THR A 159 -19.09 3.83 14.01
N PRO A 160 -19.15 2.64 13.35
CA PRO A 160 -18.65 1.40 13.93
C PRO A 160 -17.11 1.33 13.91
N LEU A 161 -16.56 0.68 14.93
CA LEU A 161 -15.22 0.16 15.00
C LEU A 161 -15.30 -1.37 14.89
N THR A 162 -14.67 -1.94 13.87
CA THR A 162 -14.70 -3.39 13.58
C THR A 162 -13.63 -4.10 14.40
N GLN A 163 -13.99 -5.21 15.04
CA GLN A 163 -13.06 -6.07 15.74
C GLN A 163 -12.06 -6.71 14.78
N ASP A 164 -10.80 -6.75 15.17
CA ASP A 164 -9.73 -7.39 14.41
C ASP A 164 -9.89 -8.93 14.46
N LEU A 165 -9.66 -9.59 13.32
CA LEU A 165 -9.90 -11.04 13.20
C LEU A 165 -8.85 -11.88 13.92
N GLU A 166 -7.63 -11.37 14.11
CA GLU A 166 -6.53 -12.09 14.77
C GLU A 166 -6.45 -11.74 16.26
N ASN A 167 -6.82 -10.52 16.64
CA ASN A 167 -6.80 -10.06 18.02
C ASN A 167 -8.14 -9.42 18.41
N PRO A 168 -9.05 -10.15 19.06
CA PRO A 168 -10.39 -9.64 19.41
C PRO A 168 -10.39 -8.51 20.46
N MET A 169 -9.24 -8.14 21.02
CA MET A 169 -9.12 -6.97 21.89
C MET A 169 -8.86 -5.67 21.11
N VAL A 170 -8.63 -5.75 19.79
CA VAL A 170 -8.34 -4.61 18.92
C VAL A 170 -9.54 -4.30 18.04
N PHE A 171 -9.92 -3.01 17.98
CA PHE A 171 -11.03 -2.50 17.17
C PHE A 171 -10.52 -1.39 16.25
N LYS A 172 -10.89 -1.43 14.98
CA LYS A 172 -10.38 -0.52 13.95
C LYS A 172 -11.48 0.11 13.12
N ALA A 173 -11.26 1.34 12.68
CA ALA A 173 -12.05 1.99 11.66
C ALA A 173 -11.20 2.95 10.84
N THR A 174 -11.43 2.98 9.52
CA THR A 174 -11.01 4.07 8.65
C THR A 174 -12.24 4.88 8.30
N THR A 175 -12.32 6.14 8.74
CA THR A 175 -13.54 6.94 8.62
C THR A 175 -13.25 8.43 8.57
N TYR A 176 -14.14 9.18 7.90
CA TYR A 176 -14.07 10.64 7.89
C TYR A 176 -14.55 11.21 9.23
N LEU A 177 -13.68 11.97 9.88
CA LEU A 177 -14.01 12.73 11.10
C LEU A 177 -13.97 14.23 10.81
N LYS A 178 -14.95 14.96 11.36
CA LYS A 178 -15.03 16.43 11.33
C LYS A 178 -14.28 17.03 12.52
N VAL A 179 -14.07 18.32 12.51
CA VAL A 179 -13.68 19.07 13.72
C VAL A 179 -14.79 18.93 14.77
N GLY A 180 -14.44 18.49 15.96
CA GLY A 180 -15.40 18.26 17.04
C GLY A 180 -14.90 17.24 18.05
N GLU A 181 -15.78 16.83 18.96
CA GLU A 181 -15.48 15.85 20.00
C GLU A 181 -16.07 14.47 19.68
N MET A 182 -15.46 13.41 20.22
CA MET A 182 -16.01 12.06 20.18
C MET A 182 -15.65 11.26 21.43
N LYS A 183 -16.45 10.23 21.70
CA LYS A 183 -16.18 9.15 22.65
C LYS A 183 -16.62 7.81 22.08
N ILE A 184 -16.37 6.71 22.79
CA ILE A 184 -16.63 5.37 22.30
C ILE A 184 -17.73 4.71 23.11
N ALA A 185 -18.78 4.28 22.41
CA ALA A 185 -19.89 3.51 22.95
C ALA A 185 -19.59 2.01 22.84
N GLN A 186 -20.00 1.23 23.84
CA GLN A 186 -19.90 -0.22 23.86
C GLN A 186 -21.16 -0.93 23.32
N ASN A 187 -22.27 -0.20 23.20
CA ASN A 187 -23.54 -0.73 22.73
C ASN A 187 -24.22 0.30 21.81
N ASN A 188 -24.65 -0.13 20.65
CA ASN A 188 -25.29 0.72 19.65
C ASN A 188 -26.80 0.97 19.92
N ASP A 189 -27.34 0.46 21.00
CA ASP A 189 -28.73 0.60 21.44
C ASP A 189 -28.82 1.11 22.88
N GLY A 190 -27.71 1.23 23.61
CA GLY A 190 -27.67 1.61 25.03
C GLY A 190 -27.89 3.10 25.30
N GLY A 191 -27.97 3.94 24.27
CA GLY A 191 -28.14 5.37 24.43
C GLY A 191 -27.04 6.00 25.29
N PHE A 192 -27.38 7.10 26.00
CA PHE A 192 -26.46 7.76 26.93
C PHE A 192 -26.44 7.13 28.33
N GLU A 193 -27.28 6.14 28.58
CA GLU A 193 -27.35 5.44 29.89
C GLU A 193 -26.25 4.38 30.03
N GLN A 194 -25.62 3.99 28.93
CA GLN A 194 -24.48 3.05 28.96
C GLN A 194 -23.21 3.69 29.53
N THR A 195 -22.28 2.85 30.01
CA THR A 195 -20.93 3.30 30.33
C THR A 195 -20.08 3.41 29.04
N PHE A 196 -19.38 4.51 28.89
CA PHE A 196 -18.54 4.78 27.71
C PHE A 196 -17.07 4.48 27.97
N TYR A 197 -16.33 4.22 26.89
CA TYR A 197 -14.88 4.35 26.84
C TYR A 197 -14.56 5.81 26.54
N LEU A 198 -13.79 6.43 27.41
CA LEU A 198 -13.48 7.86 27.44
C LEU A 198 -11.99 8.09 27.34
N ARG A 199 -11.59 9.30 26.98
CA ARG A 199 -10.21 9.74 26.98
C ARG A 199 -9.68 9.86 28.41
N ASP A 200 -8.46 9.42 28.68
CA ASP A 200 -7.79 9.73 29.93
C ASP A 200 -7.59 11.25 30.07
N ALA A 201 -7.73 11.76 31.30
CA ALA A 201 -7.64 13.19 31.55
C ALA A 201 -6.27 13.81 31.23
N THR A 202 -5.20 12.99 31.25
CA THR A 202 -3.80 13.41 31.14
C THR A 202 -3.08 12.87 29.92
N ASP A 203 -3.62 11.83 29.26
CA ASP A 203 -2.99 11.16 28.13
C ASP A 203 -4.01 10.83 27.05
N ASP A 204 -3.93 11.53 25.92
CA ASP A 204 -4.84 11.39 24.78
C ASP A 204 -4.74 10.01 24.08
N THR A 205 -3.67 9.26 24.33
CA THR A 205 -3.45 7.90 23.80
C THR A 205 -4.03 6.80 24.69
N LYS A 206 -4.57 7.16 25.86
CA LYS A 206 -5.15 6.24 26.83
C LYS A 206 -6.67 6.30 26.85
N VAL A 207 -7.23 5.12 27.11
CA VAL A 207 -8.67 4.89 27.22
C VAL A 207 -9.01 4.57 28.66
N VAL A 208 -10.09 5.14 29.20
CA VAL A 208 -10.65 4.77 30.52
C VAL A 208 -12.10 4.34 30.34
N PHE A 209 -12.54 3.36 31.15
CA PHE A 209 -13.93 2.91 31.13
C PHE A 209 -14.72 3.61 32.21
N GLY A 210 -15.68 4.47 31.83
CA GLY A 210 -16.42 5.33 32.75
C GLY A 210 -15.61 6.50 33.29
N GLY A 211 -16.08 7.14 34.34
CA GLY A 211 -15.46 8.31 34.96
C GLY A 211 -15.98 9.64 34.39
N ASP A 212 -15.15 10.69 34.46
CA ASP A 212 -15.47 12.01 33.94
C ASP A 212 -15.59 11.97 32.39
N ASP A 213 -16.58 12.67 31.84
CA ASP A 213 -16.92 12.62 30.39
C ASP A 213 -15.88 13.32 29.49
N ASN A 214 -14.62 12.92 29.65
CA ASN A 214 -13.50 13.38 28.80
C ASN A 214 -13.61 12.77 27.40
N LYS A 215 -13.42 13.59 26.38
CA LYS A 215 -13.58 13.22 24.97
C LYS A 215 -12.30 13.46 24.19
N TRP A 216 -12.11 12.72 23.11
CA TRP A 216 -11.08 13.05 22.12
C TRP A 216 -11.57 14.20 21.26
N THR A 217 -10.67 15.14 20.98
CA THR A 217 -10.97 16.32 20.13
C THR A 217 -10.27 16.17 18.80
N ILE A 218 -11.04 16.16 17.72
CA ILE A 218 -10.54 16.22 16.35
C ILE A 218 -10.42 17.69 15.95
N THR A 219 -9.21 18.13 15.64
CA THR A 219 -8.89 19.54 15.34
C THR A 219 -8.86 19.86 13.85
N GLU A 220 -8.83 18.86 12.98
CA GLU A 220 -8.83 19.01 11.53
C GLU A 220 -9.75 17.96 10.90
N ALA A 221 -10.63 18.37 9.98
CA ALA A 221 -11.51 17.46 9.27
C ALA A 221 -10.71 16.65 8.22
N ALA A 222 -10.70 15.32 8.33
CA ALA A 222 -10.02 14.40 7.43
C ALA A 222 -10.55 12.96 7.59
N THR A 223 -10.10 12.05 6.73
CA THR A 223 -10.22 10.61 7.00
C THR A 223 -9.17 10.22 8.05
N TYR A 224 -9.55 9.40 9.01
CA TYR A 224 -8.69 8.91 10.09
C TYR A 224 -8.74 7.39 10.17
N ASP A 225 -7.60 6.79 10.49
CA ASP A 225 -7.48 5.45 11.02
C ASP A 225 -7.56 5.54 12.54
N VAL A 226 -8.57 4.89 13.10
CA VAL A 226 -8.78 4.82 14.54
C VAL A 226 -8.58 3.37 14.96
N THR A 227 -7.67 3.13 15.90
CA THR A 227 -7.41 1.81 16.48
C THR A 227 -7.55 1.89 17.99
N VAL A 228 -8.43 1.08 18.56
CA VAL A 228 -8.62 0.92 20.01
C VAL A 228 -8.13 -0.46 20.42
N ASN A 229 -7.21 -0.53 21.39
CA ASN A 229 -6.76 -1.78 21.99
C ASN A 229 -7.24 -1.85 23.45
N LEU A 230 -8.18 -2.72 23.72
CA LEU A 230 -8.74 -2.90 25.06
C LEU A 230 -7.88 -3.76 25.99
N ALA A 231 -6.89 -4.52 25.47
CA ALA A 231 -5.94 -5.23 26.32
C ALA A 231 -5.00 -4.25 27.04
N ASP A 232 -4.55 -3.20 26.33
CA ASP A 232 -3.64 -2.17 26.82
C ASP A 232 -4.34 -0.89 27.25
N MET A 233 -5.66 -0.80 27.03
CA MET A 233 -6.47 0.40 27.22
C MET A 233 -5.86 1.61 26.49
N THR A 234 -5.57 1.45 25.20
CA THR A 234 -5.00 2.49 24.33
C THR A 234 -5.85 2.80 23.13
N ILE A 235 -5.69 4.02 22.61
CA ILE A 235 -6.25 4.45 21.32
C ILE A 235 -5.18 5.13 20.49
N ASP A 236 -5.21 4.89 19.19
CA ASP A 236 -4.43 5.58 18.19
C ASP A 236 -5.38 6.21 17.16
N ILE A 237 -5.27 7.52 16.97
CA ILE A 237 -6.09 8.31 16.04
C ILE A 237 -5.15 9.03 15.09
N LYS A 238 -4.94 8.46 13.90
CA LYS A 238 -4.05 8.99 12.88
C LYS A 238 -4.82 9.37 11.63
N LYS A 239 -4.42 10.47 10.96
CA LYS A 239 -4.98 10.74 9.64
C LYS A 239 -4.70 9.56 8.73
N HIS A 240 -5.76 9.10 8.08
CA HIS A 240 -5.64 8.10 7.03
C HIS A 240 -5.06 8.78 5.78
N TYR A 241 -3.92 8.31 5.38
CA TYR A 241 -3.35 8.64 4.09
C TYR A 241 -3.57 7.42 3.20
N ALA A 242 -4.40 7.58 2.16
CA ALA A 242 -4.56 6.55 1.15
C ALA A 242 -3.16 6.12 0.69
N ASP A 243 -2.93 4.83 0.55
CA ASP A 243 -1.67 4.34 -0.01
C ASP A 243 -1.54 4.94 -1.41
N PHE A 244 -0.76 6.03 -1.52
CA PHE A 244 -0.48 6.65 -2.79
C PHE A 244 0.35 5.65 -3.62
N VAL A 245 -0.22 5.18 -4.71
CA VAL A 245 0.49 4.26 -5.60
C VAL A 245 1.55 5.06 -6.34
N VAL A 246 2.80 4.86 -5.96
CA VAL A 246 3.94 5.48 -6.61
C VAL A 246 4.29 4.66 -7.87
N ASP A 247 3.92 5.17 -9.04
CA ASP A 247 4.27 4.57 -10.33
C ASP A 247 5.52 5.20 -10.97
N HIS A 248 5.97 6.34 -10.42
CA HIS A 248 7.23 7.01 -10.76
C HIS A 248 7.62 8.02 -9.68
N LEU A 249 8.90 8.41 -9.66
CA LEU A 249 9.42 9.46 -8.79
C LEU A 249 10.30 10.43 -9.60
N PHE A 250 9.99 11.70 -9.57
CA PHE A 250 10.90 12.77 -10.01
C PHE A 250 11.94 13.01 -8.92
N VAL A 251 13.22 12.96 -9.27
CA VAL A 251 14.30 13.39 -8.37
C VAL A 251 14.52 14.88 -8.58
N MET A 252 14.27 15.69 -7.55
CA MET A 252 14.22 17.16 -7.63
C MET A 252 15.13 17.79 -6.59
N GLY A 253 15.88 18.80 -6.98
CA GLY A 253 16.70 19.53 -6.02
C GLY A 253 17.97 20.13 -6.59
N ASP A 254 18.62 21.00 -5.82
CA ASP A 254 19.89 21.62 -6.21
C ASP A 254 21.05 20.62 -6.28
N ALA A 255 20.89 19.43 -5.65
CA ALA A 255 21.89 18.38 -5.67
C ALA A 255 22.01 17.68 -7.02
N ILE A 256 21.02 17.79 -7.91
CA ILE A 256 21.02 17.16 -9.22
C ILE A 256 21.03 18.18 -10.36
N TRP A 257 21.51 17.76 -11.51
CA TRP A 257 21.76 18.65 -12.65
C TRP A 257 20.51 19.37 -13.17
N SER A 258 19.31 18.76 -13.08
CA SER A 258 18.04 19.35 -13.53
C SER A 258 17.45 20.38 -12.56
N GLY A 259 17.97 20.46 -11.35
CA GLY A 259 17.48 21.38 -10.32
C GLY A 259 16.03 21.12 -9.92
N TRP A 260 15.24 22.18 -9.83
CA TRP A 260 13.83 22.14 -9.43
C TRP A 260 12.84 22.17 -10.62
N GLY A 261 13.32 21.90 -11.83
CA GLY A 261 12.49 21.94 -13.04
C GLY A 261 11.94 20.57 -13.42
N PHE A 262 10.64 20.38 -13.43
CA PHE A 262 10.00 19.10 -13.81
C PHE A 262 10.31 18.66 -15.24
N ALA A 263 10.36 19.58 -16.19
CA ALA A 263 10.50 19.27 -17.61
C ALA A 263 11.70 18.35 -17.92
N ASN A 264 12.84 18.63 -17.29
CA ASN A 264 14.09 17.87 -17.49
C ASN A 264 14.48 17.01 -16.27
N SER A 265 13.55 16.81 -15.32
CA SER A 265 13.84 16.04 -14.12
C SER A 265 14.14 14.57 -14.44
N THR A 266 15.05 14.01 -13.68
CA THR A 266 15.29 12.57 -13.68
C THR A 266 14.11 11.82 -13.08
N VAL A 267 13.71 10.73 -13.73
CA VAL A 267 12.61 9.87 -13.30
C VAL A 267 13.14 8.53 -12.85
N LEU A 268 12.74 8.09 -11.65
CA LEU A 268 12.94 6.73 -11.15
C LEU A 268 11.64 5.94 -11.37
N LEU A 269 11.75 4.73 -11.89
CA LEU A 269 10.61 3.83 -12.06
C LEU A 269 10.72 2.69 -11.06
N PRO A 270 9.68 2.45 -10.22
CA PRO A 270 9.64 1.28 -9.36
C PRO A 270 9.47 0.01 -10.20
N GLY A 271 10.21 -1.06 -9.85
CA GLY A 271 9.95 -2.40 -10.33
C GLY A 271 8.66 -2.98 -9.75
N GLU A 272 8.33 -4.22 -10.12
CA GLU A 272 7.14 -4.94 -9.59
C GLU A 272 7.21 -5.12 -8.06
N ASP A 273 8.42 -5.11 -7.49
CA ASP A 273 8.68 -5.16 -6.05
C ASP A 273 8.57 -3.80 -5.34
N GLY A 274 8.29 -2.71 -6.07
CA GLY A 274 8.26 -1.36 -5.54
C GLY A 274 9.65 -0.74 -5.31
N ILE A 275 10.72 -1.34 -5.85
CA ILE A 275 12.10 -0.85 -5.70
C ILE A 275 12.54 -0.07 -6.94
N CYS A 276 12.89 1.20 -6.75
CA CYS A 276 13.57 2.02 -7.77
C CYS A 276 15.09 1.87 -7.63
N LYS A 277 15.81 1.70 -8.74
CA LYS A 277 17.27 1.63 -8.77
C LYS A 277 17.82 2.49 -9.89
N ALA A 278 18.83 3.32 -9.59
CA ALA A 278 19.55 4.10 -10.58
C ALA A 278 20.91 4.54 -10.03
N THR A 279 21.84 4.86 -10.92
CA THR A 279 23.05 5.59 -10.57
C THR A 279 22.91 7.04 -11.02
N LEU A 280 23.04 7.99 -10.08
CA LEU A 280 22.93 9.44 -10.33
C LEU A 280 24.08 10.20 -9.68
N TYR A 281 24.55 11.24 -10.35
CA TYR A 281 25.47 12.22 -9.76
C TYR A 281 24.73 13.18 -8.84
N LEU A 282 25.20 13.28 -7.59
CA LEU A 282 24.70 14.20 -6.60
C LEU A 282 25.82 15.15 -6.14
N GLU A 283 25.50 16.45 -6.02
CA GLU A 283 26.41 17.45 -5.50
C GLU A 283 26.34 17.54 -3.97
N ALA A 284 27.51 17.62 -3.33
CA ALA A 284 27.63 17.72 -1.88
C ALA A 284 26.93 18.97 -1.32
N ASP A 285 26.44 18.85 -0.08
CA ASP A 285 25.81 19.91 0.71
C ASP A 285 24.54 20.54 0.09
N LYS A 286 24.16 20.12 -1.11
CA LYS A 286 22.93 20.51 -1.77
C LYS A 286 21.81 19.51 -1.48
N GLY A 287 20.55 20.00 -1.48
CA GLY A 287 19.40 19.20 -1.13
C GLY A 287 18.68 18.60 -2.34
N PHE A 288 18.07 17.43 -2.13
CA PHE A 288 17.11 16.83 -3.06
C PHE A 288 15.96 16.16 -2.30
N LYS A 289 14.87 15.94 -2.99
CA LYS A 289 13.71 15.16 -2.54
C LYS A 289 13.09 14.42 -3.71
N LEU A 290 12.17 13.52 -3.44
CA LEU A 290 11.47 12.72 -4.43
C LEU A 290 10.02 13.18 -4.52
N MET A 291 9.48 13.27 -5.73
CA MET A 291 8.12 13.73 -5.97
C MET A 291 7.40 12.76 -6.90
N ALA A 292 6.21 12.31 -6.52
CA ALA A 292 5.41 11.41 -7.32
C ALA A 292 4.40 12.13 -8.24
N GLU A 293 4.33 13.45 -8.14
CA GLU A 293 3.49 14.30 -8.98
C GLU A 293 4.28 15.49 -9.49
N SER A 294 3.92 16.00 -10.66
CA SER A 294 4.54 17.20 -11.28
C SER A 294 3.98 18.50 -10.70
N ASP A 295 3.71 18.52 -9.40
CA ASP A 295 3.23 19.67 -8.62
C ASP A 295 3.96 19.72 -7.27
N PHE A 296 4.48 20.89 -6.89
CA PHE A 296 5.13 21.09 -5.59
C PHE A 296 4.19 20.95 -4.39
N ASN A 297 2.89 21.00 -4.59
CA ASN A 297 1.88 20.71 -3.57
C ASN A 297 1.43 19.24 -3.55
N GLY A 298 1.89 18.43 -4.53
CA GLY A 298 1.55 17.02 -4.65
C GLY A 298 2.30 16.12 -3.67
N TYR A 299 2.16 14.81 -3.88
CA TYR A 299 2.79 13.79 -3.03
C TYR A 299 4.31 13.81 -3.18
N GLN A 300 5.00 13.92 -2.07
CA GLN A 300 6.46 13.98 -1.99
C GLN A 300 6.98 13.04 -0.92
N LEU A 301 8.16 12.47 -1.15
CA LEU A 301 8.94 11.74 -0.16
C LEU A 301 10.15 12.60 0.23
N ARG A 302 10.27 12.87 1.51
CA ARG A 302 11.20 13.87 2.10
C ARG A 302 12.00 13.25 3.24
N ALA A 303 13.02 13.94 3.66
CA ALA A 303 13.71 13.68 4.91
C ALA A 303 12.82 13.91 6.14
N GLY A 304 12.93 13.62 7.28
CA GLY A 304 12.01 13.76 8.42
C GLY A 304 11.77 15.21 8.85
N ASN A 305 11.96 15.52 10.13
CA ASN A 305 11.69 16.85 10.68
C ASN A 305 12.76 17.89 10.28
N GLU A 306 13.93 17.45 9.84
CA GLU A 306 15.05 18.27 9.39
C GLU A 306 15.73 17.63 8.17
N ASP A 307 16.61 18.38 7.51
CA ASP A 307 17.43 17.86 6.42
C ASP A 307 18.33 16.74 6.93
N VAL A 308 18.46 15.68 6.13
CA VAL A 308 19.25 14.49 6.47
C VAL A 308 20.42 14.33 5.50
N VAL A 309 21.65 14.26 6.03
CA VAL A 309 22.83 13.84 5.26
C VAL A 309 22.83 12.30 5.24
N LEU A 310 22.69 11.72 4.05
CA LEU A 310 22.63 10.27 3.88
C LEU A 310 24.04 9.67 4.05
N GLU A 311 24.14 8.66 4.91
CA GLU A 311 25.36 7.89 5.11
C GLU A 311 25.49 6.81 4.05
N ASN A 312 26.72 6.62 3.54
CA ASN A 312 27.01 5.67 2.47
C ASN A 312 26.61 4.23 2.85
N GLY A 313 25.72 3.63 2.06
CA GLY A 313 25.21 2.27 2.24
C GLY A 313 24.21 2.09 3.39
N THR A 314 23.82 3.17 4.09
CA THR A 314 22.85 3.11 5.19
C THR A 314 21.46 3.54 4.71
N ALA A 315 20.46 2.73 5.01
CA ALA A 315 19.07 3.07 4.69
C ALA A 315 18.55 4.18 5.61
N ALA A 316 17.93 5.20 5.03
CA ALA A 316 17.25 6.27 5.73
C ALA A 316 15.73 6.22 5.48
N GLN A 317 14.93 6.57 6.48
CA GLN A 317 13.48 6.64 6.36
C GLN A 317 13.08 7.87 5.53
N MET A 318 12.18 7.66 4.58
CA MET A 318 11.46 8.72 3.86
C MET A 318 10.10 8.96 4.49
N PHE A 319 9.68 10.22 4.51
CA PHE A 319 8.37 10.63 5.04
C PHE A 319 7.55 11.28 3.93
N SER A 320 6.29 10.88 3.82
CA SER A 320 5.40 11.53 2.85
C SER A 320 5.10 12.98 3.26
N SER A 321 4.86 13.85 2.28
CA SER A 321 4.43 15.23 2.52
C SER A 321 3.11 15.36 3.27
N GLU A 322 2.33 14.30 3.30
CA GLU A 322 1.07 14.21 4.03
C GLU A 322 1.30 14.01 5.54
N VAL A 323 2.29 13.17 5.89
CA VAL A 323 2.67 12.90 7.28
C VAL A 323 3.57 13.99 7.85
N ASN A 324 4.53 14.47 7.04
CA ASN A 324 5.47 15.52 7.44
C ASN A 324 5.40 16.71 6.48
N ARG A 325 4.89 17.83 6.97
CA ARG A 325 4.71 19.07 6.18
C ARG A 325 5.97 19.93 6.08
N ASN A 326 7.07 19.61 6.80
CA ASN A 326 8.32 20.33 6.70
C ASN A 326 8.95 20.13 5.31
N ASP A 327 9.43 21.17 4.67
CA ASP A 327 10.09 21.08 3.35
C ASP A 327 11.57 20.65 3.51
N THR A 328 11.76 19.45 4.04
CA THR A 328 13.07 18.88 4.32
C THR A 328 13.63 18.09 3.13
N LYS A 329 14.94 17.97 3.08
CA LYS A 329 15.69 17.42 1.93
C LYS A 329 16.71 16.41 2.39
N PHE A 330 17.03 15.48 1.50
CA PHE A 330 18.21 14.62 1.61
C PHE A 330 19.43 15.34 1.04
N LYS A 331 20.59 15.07 1.62
CA LYS A 331 21.89 15.60 1.21
C LYS A 331 22.94 14.50 1.18
N VAL A 332 24.04 14.74 0.49
CA VAL A 332 25.25 13.93 0.53
C VAL A 332 26.42 14.78 0.98
N SER A 333 27.40 14.19 1.67
CA SER A 333 28.60 14.88 2.17
C SER A 333 29.72 15.02 1.12
N GLU A 334 29.64 14.27 0.02
CA GLU A 334 30.64 14.28 -1.06
C GLU A 334 29.93 14.29 -2.41
N SER A 335 30.44 15.09 -3.35
CA SER A 335 29.95 15.09 -4.75
C SER A 335 30.45 13.85 -5.49
N ALA A 336 29.55 12.98 -5.92
CA ALA A 336 29.88 11.72 -6.60
C ALA A 336 28.66 11.15 -7.34
N ASN A 337 28.90 10.12 -8.18
CA ASN A 337 27.82 9.23 -8.59
C ASN A 337 27.46 8.29 -7.43
N TYR A 338 26.18 8.14 -7.18
CA TYR A 338 25.62 7.24 -6.16
C TYR A 338 24.67 6.24 -6.79
N ASP A 339 24.81 4.97 -6.42
CA ASP A 339 23.82 3.95 -6.66
C ASP A 339 22.70 4.14 -5.65
N ILE A 340 21.53 4.53 -6.15
CA ILE A 340 20.34 4.89 -5.38
C ILE A 340 19.40 3.68 -5.38
N VAL A 341 18.93 3.30 -4.21
CA VAL A 341 17.85 2.33 -4.01
C VAL A 341 16.74 3.00 -3.21
N CYS A 342 15.57 3.19 -3.81
CA CYS A 342 14.38 3.68 -3.13
C CYS A 342 13.35 2.56 -3.04
N ASP A 343 12.96 2.18 -1.83
CA ASP A 343 11.84 1.29 -1.57
C ASP A 343 10.59 2.14 -1.27
N VAL A 344 9.65 2.20 -2.23
CA VAL A 344 8.46 3.04 -2.08
C VAL A 344 7.45 2.43 -1.11
N ASN A 345 7.46 1.10 -0.92
CA ASN A 345 6.56 0.40 0.00
C ASN A 345 6.98 0.62 1.46
N ASN A 346 8.27 0.44 1.75
CA ASN A 346 8.83 0.67 3.09
C ASN A 346 9.23 2.13 3.33
N LYS A 347 9.14 2.98 2.30
CA LYS A 347 9.53 4.39 2.32
C LYS A 347 10.97 4.57 2.83
N THR A 348 11.92 3.84 2.26
CA THR A 348 13.34 3.96 2.58
C THR A 348 14.17 4.32 1.36
N ILE A 349 15.26 5.08 1.59
CA ILE A 349 16.25 5.42 0.58
C ILE A 349 17.64 5.02 1.05
N THR A 350 18.39 4.36 0.18
CA THR A 350 19.81 4.01 0.41
C THR A 350 20.65 4.55 -0.71
N LEU A 351 21.73 5.23 -0.39
CA LEU A 351 22.73 5.68 -1.34
C LEU A 351 24.06 4.99 -1.06
N THR A 352 24.63 4.38 -2.10
CA THR A 352 25.99 3.81 -2.03
C THR A 352 26.83 4.51 -3.09
N LYS A 353 28.02 5.02 -2.72
CA LYS A 353 28.92 5.64 -3.68
C LYS A 353 29.24 4.64 -4.78
N SER A 354 28.89 4.98 -6.02
CA SER A 354 29.03 4.07 -7.17
C SER A 354 30.50 3.79 -7.48
N ALA A 355 30.77 2.60 -8.01
CA ALA A 355 32.07 2.27 -8.55
C ALA A 355 32.42 3.11 -9.80
N TYR A 356 31.42 3.58 -10.53
CA TYR A 356 31.60 4.42 -11.72
C TYR A 356 31.67 5.90 -11.34
N GLN A 357 32.84 6.54 -11.60
CA GLN A 357 33.05 7.98 -11.32
C GLN A 357 33.63 8.74 -12.53
N ASP A 358 33.75 8.11 -13.72
CA ASP A 358 34.42 8.71 -14.88
C ASP A 358 33.64 9.87 -15.50
N ALA A 359 32.30 9.85 -15.40
CA ALA A 359 31.43 10.94 -15.86
C ALA A 359 30.19 11.05 -14.96
N HIS A 360 29.53 12.22 -14.97
CA HIS A 360 28.36 12.49 -14.15
C HIS A 360 27.09 11.86 -14.75
N ALA A 361 26.53 10.83 -14.10
CA ALA A 361 25.28 10.20 -14.49
C ALA A 361 24.08 11.14 -14.19
N LYS A 362 23.41 11.59 -15.23
CA LYS A 362 22.34 12.62 -15.14
C LYS A 362 20.93 12.04 -15.12
N HIS A 363 20.71 10.88 -15.70
CA HIS A 363 19.40 10.28 -15.89
C HIS A 363 19.39 8.84 -15.38
N ALA A 364 18.27 8.41 -14.81
CA ALA A 364 18.03 7.01 -14.52
C ALA A 364 17.46 6.29 -15.73
N GLU A 365 16.57 6.97 -16.44
CA GLU A 365 15.83 6.44 -17.57
C GLU A 365 15.84 7.45 -18.73
N LEU A 366 15.68 6.94 -19.95
CA LEU A 366 15.43 7.73 -21.16
C LEU A 366 14.33 7.06 -21.99
N TRP A 367 13.67 7.80 -22.85
CA TRP A 367 12.62 7.25 -23.70
C TRP A 367 12.82 7.64 -25.15
N MET A 368 12.63 6.67 -26.06
CA MET A 368 12.63 6.90 -27.50
C MET A 368 11.19 7.14 -27.98
N ILE A 369 10.98 8.23 -28.71
CA ILE A 369 9.71 8.62 -29.32
C ILE A 369 9.90 8.95 -30.80
N GLY A 370 8.84 8.84 -31.58
CA GLY A 370 8.88 9.18 -33.01
C GLY A 370 8.12 8.19 -33.88
N ASP A 371 7.89 8.52 -35.13
CA ASP A 371 7.15 7.68 -36.08
C ASP A 371 7.71 6.27 -36.19
N ALA A 372 9.01 6.11 -36.00
CA ALA A 372 9.68 4.81 -36.00
C ALA A 372 9.29 3.92 -34.83
N THR A 373 8.82 4.48 -33.71
CA THR A 373 8.43 3.69 -32.53
C THR A 373 7.01 3.14 -32.66
N PRO A 374 6.64 2.09 -31.88
CA PRO A 374 5.29 1.53 -31.91
C PRO A 374 4.17 2.55 -31.70
N ASN A 375 4.39 3.51 -30.78
CA ASN A 375 3.39 4.49 -30.36
C ASN A 375 3.59 5.90 -30.98
N GLY A 376 4.53 6.05 -31.90
CA GLY A 376 4.77 7.32 -32.58
C GLY A 376 5.25 8.42 -31.62
N TRP A 377 4.67 9.61 -31.77
CA TRP A 377 5.02 10.79 -30.98
C TRP A 377 4.24 10.90 -29.65
N GLN A 378 3.62 9.81 -29.17
CA GLN A 378 2.96 9.79 -27.85
C GLN A 378 4.03 9.72 -26.75
N ILE A 379 4.24 10.84 -26.07
CA ILE A 379 5.32 11.01 -25.08
C ILE A 379 5.19 10.01 -23.93
N ASP A 380 3.98 9.86 -23.39
CA ASP A 380 3.63 8.96 -22.28
C ASP A 380 3.85 7.47 -22.61
N LYS A 381 3.99 7.13 -23.89
CA LYS A 381 4.18 5.77 -24.41
C LYS A 381 5.53 5.57 -25.11
N GLY A 382 6.51 6.41 -24.83
CA GLY A 382 7.87 6.26 -25.33
C GLY A 382 8.47 4.89 -25.00
N VAL A 383 9.32 4.37 -25.87
CA VAL A 383 10.09 3.14 -25.64
C VAL A 383 11.16 3.44 -24.59
N LEU A 384 11.11 2.73 -23.46
CA LEU A 384 12.06 2.88 -22.37
C LEU A 384 13.45 2.38 -22.75
N LEU A 385 14.47 3.19 -22.47
CA LEU A 385 15.87 2.79 -22.43
C LEU A 385 16.31 2.76 -20.97
N THR A 386 16.80 1.61 -20.52
CA THR A 386 17.28 1.42 -19.16
C THR A 386 18.78 1.66 -19.06
N GLN A 387 19.19 2.23 -17.94
CA GLN A 387 20.59 2.44 -17.58
C GLN A 387 21.31 1.09 -17.42
N ASP A 388 22.51 1.00 -17.96
CA ASP A 388 23.38 -0.19 -17.81
C ASP A 388 23.94 -0.24 -16.37
N ALA A 389 23.91 -1.41 -15.76
CA ALA A 389 24.29 -1.58 -14.35
C ALA A 389 25.81 -1.40 -14.09
N GLU A 390 26.66 -1.62 -15.10
CA GLU A 390 28.11 -1.48 -14.95
C GLU A 390 28.60 -0.09 -15.42
N ASN A 391 27.90 0.50 -16.40
CA ASN A 391 28.21 1.82 -16.93
C ASN A 391 26.95 2.70 -17.01
N PRO A 392 26.68 3.53 -16.01
CA PRO A 392 25.46 4.33 -15.91
C PRO A 392 25.35 5.44 -16.98
N MET A 393 26.37 5.63 -17.81
CA MET A 393 26.28 6.53 -18.97
C MET A 393 25.74 5.85 -20.22
N VAL A 394 25.51 4.53 -20.17
CA VAL A 394 24.99 3.71 -21.28
C VAL A 394 23.52 3.37 -21.02
N TYR A 395 22.69 3.60 -22.02
CA TYR A 395 21.25 3.29 -22.00
C TYR A 395 20.92 2.35 -23.14
N THR A 396 20.14 1.32 -22.89
CA THR A 396 19.83 0.29 -23.87
C THR A 396 18.34 -0.03 -23.96
N ALA A 397 17.89 -0.36 -25.17
CA ALA A 397 16.58 -0.94 -25.43
C ALA A 397 16.64 -1.92 -26.58
N THR A 398 15.78 -2.93 -26.54
CA THR A 398 15.41 -3.72 -27.72
C THR A 398 13.97 -3.39 -28.07
N ALA A 399 13.72 -2.94 -29.30
CA ALA A 399 12.39 -2.52 -29.73
C ALA A 399 12.07 -2.89 -31.18
N ASP A 400 10.82 -3.16 -31.47
CA ASP A 400 10.33 -3.26 -32.83
C ASP A 400 10.12 -1.85 -33.40
N LEU A 401 10.92 -1.50 -34.40
CA LEU A 401 10.86 -0.21 -35.05
C LEU A 401 10.32 -0.38 -36.48
N LYS A 402 9.56 0.61 -36.95
CA LYS A 402 9.08 0.73 -38.32
C LYS A 402 9.79 1.87 -39.06
N GLU A 403 9.60 2.00 -40.35
CA GLU A 403 10.12 3.14 -41.11
C GLU A 403 9.60 4.45 -40.52
N GLY A 404 10.51 5.43 -40.33
CA GLY A 404 10.19 6.72 -39.76
C GLY A 404 11.29 7.30 -38.87
N GLU A 405 11.02 8.46 -38.30
CA GLU A 405 11.97 9.22 -37.48
C GLU A 405 11.83 8.92 -36.00
N PHE A 406 12.90 9.14 -35.22
CA PHE A 406 12.88 9.07 -33.76
C PHE A 406 13.92 10.00 -33.12
N LYS A 407 13.68 10.32 -31.84
CA LYS A 407 14.61 11.01 -30.93
C LYS A 407 14.42 10.50 -29.50
N PHE A 408 15.25 10.97 -28.56
CA PHE A 408 15.14 10.59 -27.15
C PHE A 408 14.70 11.76 -26.29
N ILE A 409 13.85 11.48 -25.34
CA ILE A 409 13.36 12.41 -24.31
C ILE A 409 13.82 11.95 -22.92
N VAL A 410 13.90 12.89 -21.99
CA VAL A 410 14.39 12.65 -20.61
C VAL A 410 13.27 12.40 -19.62
N ASN A 411 12.02 12.72 -19.99
CA ASN A 411 10.89 12.62 -19.09
C ASN A 411 9.56 12.38 -19.85
N LYS A 412 9.01 11.16 -19.79
CA LYS A 412 7.75 10.81 -20.46
C LYS A 412 6.49 11.38 -19.79
N TYR A 413 6.60 11.84 -18.56
CA TYR A 413 5.47 12.42 -17.79
C TYR A 413 5.29 13.91 -18.04
N MET A 414 6.22 14.54 -18.79
CA MET A 414 6.16 15.94 -19.15
C MET A 414 5.93 16.08 -20.67
N GLY A 415 5.50 17.25 -21.10
CA GLY A 415 5.24 17.54 -22.50
C GLY A 415 6.52 17.73 -23.34
N PHE A 416 6.38 18.29 -24.55
CA PHE A 416 7.49 18.56 -25.45
C PHE A 416 8.39 19.73 -25.02
N ASP A 417 8.07 20.45 -23.95
CA ASP A 417 8.86 21.57 -23.44
C ASP A 417 10.20 21.17 -22.79
N GLN A 418 10.49 19.86 -22.75
CA GLN A 418 11.74 19.30 -22.27
C GLN A 418 12.84 19.34 -23.35
N THR A 419 14.08 19.39 -22.92
CA THR A 419 15.23 19.24 -23.84
C THR A 419 15.43 17.79 -24.22
N ALA A 420 15.52 17.51 -25.50
CA ALA A 420 15.70 16.15 -26.05
C ALA A 420 17.16 15.85 -26.40
N TYR A 421 17.52 14.56 -26.46
CA TYR A 421 18.70 14.10 -27.14
C TYR A 421 18.34 13.86 -28.61
N VAL A 422 19.03 14.55 -29.50
CA VAL A 422 18.76 14.60 -30.94
C VAL A 422 20.02 14.16 -31.72
N LYS A 423 19.84 13.86 -32.99
CA LYS A 423 20.92 13.49 -33.91
C LYS A 423 21.82 14.70 -34.18
N ASP A 424 23.14 14.49 -34.23
CA ASP A 424 24.06 15.51 -34.75
C ASP A 424 23.79 15.78 -36.24
N ALA A 425 23.91 17.03 -36.66
CA ALA A 425 23.61 17.43 -38.04
C ALA A 425 24.57 16.86 -39.07
N ALA A 426 25.81 16.55 -38.67
CA ALA A 426 26.90 16.10 -39.55
C ALA A 426 27.24 14.62 -39.40
N ASP A 427 26.90 13.97 -38.28
CA ASP A 427 27.30 12.59 -37.95
C ASP A 427 26.13 11.83 -37.31
N ASP A 428 25.58 10.86 -38.05
CA ASP A 428 24.44 10.03 -37.60
C ASP A 428 24.79 9.11 -36.41
N SER A 429 26.07 8.89 -36.10
CA SER A 429 26.54 8.16 -34.94
C SER A 429 26.69 9.01 -33.68
N LYS A 430 26.46 10.30 -33.78
CA LYS A 430 26.61 11.28 -32.69
C LYS A 430 25.27 11.79 -32.18
N VAL A 431 25.28 12.13 -30.91
CA VAL A 431 24.14 12.62 -30.15
C VAL A 431 24.42 14.04 -29.68
N VAL A 432 23.40 14.89 -29.69
CA VAL A 432 23.46 16.26 -29.14
C VAL A 432 22.34 16.41 -28.13
N TYR A 433 22.60 17.06 -26.99
CA TYR A 433 21.56 17.45 -26.03
C TYR A 433 21.03 18.85 -26.38
N GLY A 434 19.79 18.94 -26.84
CA GLY A 434 19.20 20.18 -27.35
C GLY A 434 19.68 20.52 -28.77
N GLY A 435 19.55 21.79 -29.17
CA GLY A 435 19.86 22.26 -30.51
C GLY A 435 18.71 22.09 -31.49
N ASP A 436 19.03 21.99 -32.80
CA ASP A 436 18.04 21.76 -33.85
C ASP A 436 17.40 20.38 -33.69
N ASP A 437 16.11 20.26 -33.97
CA ASP A 437 15.33 19.02 -33.77
C ASP A 437 15.62 17.95 -34.84
N ASN A 438 16.92 17.63 -35.03
CA ASN A 438 17.38 16.59 -35.94
C ASN A 438 17.06 15.20 -35.38
N LYS A 439 16.63 14.30 -36.26
CA LYS A 439 16.15 12.96 -35.88
C LYS A 439 16.91 11.88 -36.62
N TRP A 440 17.04 10.71 -35.99
CA TRP A 440 17.46 9.49 -36.69
C TRP A 440 16.30 8.95 -37.50
N ASN A 441 16.57 8.26 -38.60
CA ASN A 441 15.57 7.67 -39.47
C ASN A 441 15.80 6.16 -39.63
N ILE A 442 14.76 5.38 -39.35
CA ILE A 442 14.69 3.95 -39.65
C ILE A 442 14.16 3.77 -41.07
N THR A 443 14.90 3.11 -41.93
CA THR A 443 14.58 2.89 -43.34
C THR A 443 13.99 1.51 -43.63
N GLU A 444 14.01 0.59 -42.67
CA GLU A 444 13.49 -0.77 -42.80
C GLU A 444 12.89 -1.23 -41.47
N ALA A 445 11.64 -1.69 -41.46
CA ALA A 445 11.02 -2.20 -40.25
C ALA A 445 11.70 -3.47 -39.71
N GLY A 446 11.73 -3.63 -38.40
CA GLY A 446 12.31 -4.80 -37.72
C GLY A 446 12.57 -4.58 -36.25
N THR A 447 13.08 -5.60 -35.58
CA THR A 447 13.55 -5.50 -34.20
C THR A 447 14.95 -4.94 -34.16
N TYR A 448 15.21 -3.92 -33.36
CA TYR A 448 16.48 -3.23 -33.22
C TYR A 448 17.00 -3.25 -31.79
N ASP A 449 18.32 -3.42 -31.66
CA ASP A 449 19.03 -3.09 -30.42
C ASP A 449 19.53 -1.64 -30.53
N VAL A 450 19.06 -0.80 -29.61
CA VAL A 450 19.42 0.62 -29.50
C VAL A 450 20.30 0.79 -28.28
N LYS A 451 21.48 1.41 -28.46
CA LYS A 451 22.43 1.73 -27.40
C LYS A 451 22.84 3.19 -27.51
N LEU A 452 22.61 3.95 -26.47
CA LEU A 452 22.98 5.34 -26.30
C LEU A 452 24.08 5.44 -25.25
N ASN A 453 25.25 6.02 -25.59
CA ASN A 453 26.33 6.29 -24.64
C ASN A 453 26.50 7.79 -24.45
N LEU A 454 26.09 8.30 -23.28
CA LEU A 454 26.13 9.72 -22.95
C LEU A 454 27.53 10.19 -22.48
N ALA A 455 28.46 9.31 -22.15
CA ALA A 455 29.84 9.71 -21.87
C ALA A 455 30.55 10.16 -23.17
N ASP A 456 30.33 9.46 -24.27
CA ASP A 456 30.94 9.74 -25.57
C ASP A 456 29.98 10.49 -26.51
N MET A 457 28.74 10.71 -26.08
CA MET A 457 27.66 11.28 -26.90
C MET A 457 27.51 10.52 -28.22
N THR A 458 27.39 9.18 -28.17
CA THR A 458 27.27 8.29 -29.32
C THR A 458 26.03 7.41 -29.24
N ILE A 459 25.58 6.99 -30.42
CA ILE A 459 24.46 6.05 -30.58
C ILE A 459 24.85 4.88 -31.48
N SER A 460 24.28 3.71 -31.19
CA SER A 460 24.29 2.53 -32.05
C SER A 460 22.86 1.99 -32.18
N VAL A 461 22.42 1.77 -33.43
CA VAL A 461 21.09 1.23 -33.75
C VAL A 461 21.33 0.04 -34.70
N ILE A 462 21.12 -1.17 -34.20
CA ILE A 462 21.45 -2.41 -34.92
C ILE A 462 20.22 -3.28 -35.08
N LYS A 463 19.84 -3.58 -36.32
CA LYS A 463 18.73 -4.48 -36.62
C LYS A 463 19.08 -5.92 -36.23
N LYS A 464 18.24 -6.56 -35.41
CA LYS A 464 18.40 -7.98 -35.04
C LYS A 464 18.21 -8.89 -36.25
N GLY A 465 19.06 -9.91 -36.33
CA GLY A 465 19.06 -10.85 -37.48
C GLY A 465 19.75 -10.34 -38.71
N SER A 466 20.26 -9.11 -38.75
CA SER A 466 21.18 -8.68 -39.79
C SER A 466 22.54 -9.32 -39.51
N THR A 467 23.01 -10.19 -40.41
CA THR A 467 24.38 -10.75 -40.40
C THR A 467 25.42 -9.72 -40.89
N GLY A 468 25.10 -8.45 -40.77
CA GLY A 468 25.94 -7.32 -41.19
C GLY A 468 27.03 -7.02 -40.16
N ILE A 469 28.26 -6.99 -40.62
CA ILE A 469 29.42 -6.54 -39.86
C ILE A 469 29.30 -5.02 -39.67
N SER A 470 29.06 -4.53 -38.43
CA SER A 470 29.25 -3.12 -38.13
C SER A 470 30.69 -2.71 -38.39
N SER A 471 30.90 -1.57 -39.04
CA SER A 471 32.21 -1.01 -39.26
C SER A 471 32.93 -0.85 -37.92
N VAL A 472 34.04 -1.57 -37.76
CA VAL A 472 34.89 -1.45 -36.58
C VAL A 472 35.65 -0.13 -36.72
N ASN A 473 35.32 0.89 -35.98
CA ASN A 473 36.21 2.01 -35.75
C ASN A 473 37.44 1.47 -35.03
N ALA A 474 38.57 1.46 -35.73
CA ALA A 474 39.82 0.96 -35.20
C ALA A 474 40.40 1.98 -34.20
N ASP A 475 40.34 1.63 -32.92
CA ASP A 475 41.26 2.23 -31.96
C ASP A 475 42.70 1.75 -32.26
N VAL A 476 43.54 2.72 -32.61
CA VAL A 476 44.83 2.55 -33.25
C VAL A 476 45.95 2.35 -32.23
N THR A 477 45.96 1.27 -31.45
CA THR A 477 47.13 1.00 -30.58
C THR A 477 47.51 -0.46 -30.39
N SER A 478 46.76 -1.45 -30.92
CA SER A 478 47.23 -2.84 -30.91
C SER A 478 47.19 -3.45 -32.32
N SER A 479 48.29 -4.05 -32.78
CA SER A 479 48.36 -4.72 -34.08
C SER A 479 47.36 -5.88 -34.15
N ALA A 480 46.44 -5.82 -35.13
CA ALA A 480 45.47 -6.89 -35.35
C ALA A 480 46.14 -8.08 -36.03
N GLU A 481 45.87 -9.28 -35.56
CA GLU A 481 46.26 -10.54 -36.19
C GLU A 481 45.05 -11.14 -36.90
N TYR A 482 45.28 -11.73 -38.09
CA TYR A 482 44.24 -12.35 -38.89
C TYR A 482 44.51 -13.85 -39.05
N TYR A 483 43.44 -14.64 -39.02
CA TYR A 483 43.51 -16.10 -39.15
C TYR A 483 42.46 -16.59 -40.16
N THR A 484 42.75 -17.65 -40.88
CA THR A 484 41.77 -18.43 -41.64
C THR A 484 40.86 -19.22 -40.69
N LEU A 485 39.72 -19.76 -41.18
CA LEU A 485 38.78 -20.53 -40.33
C LEU A 485 39.39 -21.81 -39.74
N ASP A 486 40.43 -22.35 -40.39
CA ASP A 486 41.24 -23.50 -39.92
C ASP A 486 42.33 -23.10 -38.92
N GLY A 487 42.37 -21.82 -38.49
CA GLY A 487 43.27 -21.31 -37.45
C GLY A 487 44.66 -20.90 -37.92
N LYS A 488 44.92 -20.87 -39.23
CA LYS A 488 46.24 -20.47 -39.79
C LYS A 488 46.35 -18.95 -39.83
N ARG A 489 47.39 -18.38 -39.21
CA ARG A 489 47.66 -16.93 -39.22
C ARG A 489 48.00 -16.45 -40.62
N VAL A 490 47.44 -15.32 -41.04
CA VAL A 490 47.73 -14.70 -42.37
C VAL A 490 48.14 -13.23 -42.16
N ASN A 491 49.11 -12.78 -43.02
CA ASN A 491 49.68 -11.42 -42.98
C ASN A 491 48.88 -10.42 -43.85
N GLY A 492 47.60 -10.74 -44.14
CA GLY A 492 46.67 -9.95 -44.96
C GLY A 492 45.65 -10.85 -45.62
N PHE A 493 44.69 -10.27 -46.30
CA PHE A 493 43.62 -11.02 -46.98
C PHE A 493 44.16 -11.50 -48.35
N SER A 494 44.27 -12.77 -48.50
CA SER A 494 44.77 -13.39 -49.77
C SER A 494 43.66 -13.66 -50.80
N GLY A 495 42.42 -13.25 -50.53
CA GLY A 495 41.28 -13.43 -51.43
C GLY A 495 39.94 -13.27 -50.68
N LYS A 496 38.85 -13.41 -51.43
CA LYS A 496 37.49 -13.46 -50.85
C LYS A 496 37.39 -14.64 -49.90
N GLY A 497 36.79 -14.40 -48.75
CA GLY A 497 36.62 -15.46 -47.76
C GLY A 497 36.28 -14.93 -46.36
N ILE A 498 36.19 -15.88 -45.42
CA ILE A 498 35.94 -15.60 -44.03
C ILE A 498 37.25 -15.74 -43.26
N TYR A 499 37.59 -14.73 -42.46
CA TYR A 499 38.78 -14.67 -41.62
C TYR A 499 38.39 -14.38 -40.17
N ILE A 500 39.25 -14.72 -39.22
CA ILE A 500 39.13 -14.33 -37.81
C ILE A 500 40.14 -13.22 -37.54
N LYS A 501 39.70 -12.05 -37.13
CA LYS A 501 40.54 -10.97 -36.63
C LYS A 501 40.66 -11.12 -35.11
N ARG A 502 41.88 -11.16 -34.59
CA ARG A 502 42.20 -11.12 -33.16
C ARG A 502 42.89 -9.81 -32.82
N GLN A 503 42.33 -9.03 -31.89
CA GLN A 503 42.88 -7.74 -31.46
C GLN A 503 42.53 -7.53 -30.00
N ALA A 504 43.46 -7.13 -29.14
CA ALA A 504 43.24 -6.86 -27.70
C ALA A 504 42.52 -8.03 -26.98
N GLY A 505 42.86 -9.28 -27.28
CA GLY A 505 42.26 -10.46 -26.64
C GLY A 505 40.88 -10.88 -27.18
N LYS A 506 40.26 -10.08 -28.05
CA LYS A 506 38.96 -10.36 -28.69
C LYS A 506 39.14 -10.94 -30.09
N SER A 507 38.30 -11.91 -30.47
CA SER A 507 38.28 -12.51 -31.80
C SER A 507 36.97 -12.18 -32.50
N VAL A 508 37.06 -11.68 -33.75
CA VAL A 508 35.90 -11.26 -34.55
C VAL A 508 35.97 -11.90 -35.93
N LYS A 509 34.85 -12.38 -36.47
CA LYS A 509 34.72 -12.89 -37.82
C LYS A 509 34.75 -11.73 -38.82
N VAL A 510 35.61 -11.80 -39.83
CA VAL A 510 35.74 -10.83 -40.92
C VAL A 510 35.41 -11.52 -42.25
N VAL A 511 34.52 -10.94 -43.05
CA VAL A 511 34.16 -11.42 -44.38
C VAL A 511 34.76 -10.47 -45.42
N VAL A 512 35.60 -11.00 -46.32
CA VAL A 512 36.21 -10.24 -47.41
C VAL A 512 35.48 -10.59 -48.70
N THR A 513 34.83 -9.59 -49.33
CA THR A 513 33.98 -9.76 -50.52
C THR A 513 34.60 -9.25 -51.81
N LYS A 514 35.69 -8.50 -51.76
CA LYS A 514 36.44 -8.00 -52.93
C LYS A 514 37.90 -8.46 -52.92
#